data_85049d33102a75d1b34fd6f871c1f9a4
#
_entry.id   85049d33102a75d1b34fd6f871c1f9a4
#
_cell.length_a   1.000
_cell.length_b   1.000
_cell.length_c   1.000
_cell.angle_alpha   90.00
_cell.angle_beta   90.00
_cell.angle_gamma   90.00
#
_symmetry.space_group_name_H-M   'P 1'
#
loop_
_entity.id
_entity.type
_entity.pdbx_description
1 polymer ?
#
loop_
_entity_poly.entity_id
_entity_poly.type
_entity_poly.pdbx_seq_one_letter_code
_entity_poly.pdbx_strand_id
1 'polypeptide(L)'
;RGLGDVYKRQDNITSVTVEKNGEREKIPCSACVLATGQGARDTYHILYDIGLELLPKAFAVGVRIEHPRELIDRSQYGEFASHPRLGAAEYHLADKAGNRGVYSFCMCPGGVVVASSSGPEQVVTNGMSRHARDEQNSNAAIVVQVDSRDYTVGPLGGLDFQEQIERAAYYAGGGDFTAPAERVGDFLRKAAPKAFGSVKPTYRPGVCRSNLYQCLPDFVSEGIRAGITAFGRRLKGFDMDDAVITAVESRTSSPVRIQRDEEGCATRMKGLYPVGEGAGYAGGIVSAAVDGICLLYTSPSPRDMRR
;
A
#
# COMPACT_ATOMS: atom_id res chain seq x y z
N ARG A 1 23.02 -37.66 18.08
CA ARG A 1 22.75 -37.52 16.64
C ARG A 1 22.96 -36.06 16.34
N GLY A 2 24.15 -35.71 15.79
CA GLY A 2 24.51 -34.36 15.37
C GLY A 2 23.58 -33.90 14.25
N LEU A 3 22.97 -32.76 14.44
CA LEU A 3 22.44 -31.97 13.33
C LEU A 3 23.67 -31.57 12.52
N GLY A 4 23.87 -32.24 11.39
CA GLY A 4 24.92 -31.89 10.45
C GLY A 4 24.75 -30.42 10.06
N ASP A 5 25.85 -29.68 10.03
CA ASP A 5 25.93 -28.35 9.45
C ASP A 5 25.25 -28.37 8.09
N VAL A 6 24.07 -27.77 8.02
CA VAL A 6 23.48 -27.43 6.73
C VAL A 6 24.36 -26.33 6.17
N TYR A 7 25.38 -26.70 5.42
CA TYR A 7 26.11 -25.78 4.56
C TYR A 7 25.10 -25.15 3.62
N LYS A 8 24.74 -23.91 3.90
CA LYS A 8 23.91 -23.08 3.05
C LYS A 8 24.71 -22.80 1.79
N ARG A 9 24.62 -23.69 0.81
CA ARG A 9 25.13 -23.40 -0.55
C ARG A 9 24.35 -22.18 -1.03
N GLN A 10 25.08 -21.15 -1.40
CA GLN A 10 24.52 -20.09 -2.24
C GLN A 10 24.23 -20.73 -3.60
N ASP A 11 22.96 -20.98 -3.87
CA ASP A 11 22.58 -21.46 -5.18
C ASP A 11 22.74 -20.32 -6.19
N ASN A 12 23.27 -20.64 -7.37
CA ASN A 12 23.34 -19.68 -8.46
C ASN A 12 22.08 -19.76 -9.29
N ILE A 13 21.54 -18.63 -9.71
CA ILE A 13 20.46 -18.61 -10.68
C ILE A 13 21.01 -19.11 -12.03
N THR A 14 20.31 -20.05 -12.65
CA THR A 14 20.66 -20.60 -13.96
C THR A 14 19.57 -20.41 -14.99
N SER A 15 18.35 -20.20 -14.51
CA SER A 15 17.16 -19.98 -15.34
C SER A 15 16.01 -19.43 -14.53
N VAL A 16 15.07 -18.81 -15.20
CA VAL A 16 13.73 -18.45 -14.68
C VAL A 16 12.70 -19.23 -15.48
N THR A 17 11.78 -19.91 -14.79
CA THR A 17 10.63 -20.51 -15.45
C THR A 17 9.46 -19.54 -15.39
N VAL A 18 8.91 -19.18 -16.54
CA VAL A 18 7.72 -18.36 -16.67
C VAL A 18 6.54 -19.19 -17.14
N GLU A 19 5.35 -18.89 -16.65
CA GLU A 19 4.12 -19.53 -17.09
C GLU A 19 3.21 -18.48 -17.73
N LYS A 20 2.73 -18.76 -18.94
CA LYS A 20 1.81 -17.92 -19.67
C LYS A 20 0.76 -18.77 -20.35
N ASN A 21 -0.54 -18.54 -20.05
CA ASN A 21 -1.66 -19.29 -20.62
C ASN A 21 -1.57 -20.81 -20.41
N GLY A 22 -0.99 -21.25 -19.29
CA GLY A 22 -0.80 -22.67 -18.98
C GLY A 22 0.45 -23.31 -19.62
N GLU A 23 1.18 -22.58 -20.46
CA GLU A 23 2.44 -23.02 -21.04
C GLU A 23 3.61 -22.52 -20.19
N ARG A 24 4.57 -23.43 -19.94
CA ARG A 24 5.80 -23.11 -19.16
C ARG A 24 7.00 -23.01 -20.08
N GLU A 25 7.70 -21.91 -19.98
CA GLU A 25 8.95 -21.65 -20.67
C GLU A 25 10.08 -21.49 -19.67
N LYS A 26 11.21 -22.16 -19.92
CA LYS A 26 12.42 -22.02 -19.12
C LYS A 26 13.40 -21.11 -19.84
N ILE A 27 13.64 -19.93 -19.28
CA ILE A 27 14.54 -18.92 -19.82
C ILE A 27 15.90 -19.04 -19.12
N PRO A 28 16.97 -19.48 -19.80
CA PRO A 28 18.31 -19.51 -19.22
C PRO A 28 18.80 -18.09 -18.90
N CYS A 29 19.36 -17.91 -17.70
CA CYS A 29 19.95 -16.63 -17.31
C CYS A 29 21.01 -16.82 -16.23
N SER A 30 22.02 -15.96 -16.21
CA SER A 30 23.04 -15.88 -15.15
C SER A 30 22.77 -14.74 -14.16
N ALA A 31 21.85 -13.85 -14.49
CA ALA A 31 21.40 -12.77 -13.64
C ALA A 31 19.90 -12.50 -13.89
N CYS A 32 19.17 -12.21 -12.83
CA CYS A 32 17.74 -11.87 -12.87
C CYS A 32 17.46 -10.69 -11.94
N VAL A 33 16.91 -9.62 -12.47
CA VAL A 33 16.39 -8.49 -11.67
C VAL A 33 14.94 -8.76 -11.35
N LEU A 34 14.63 -8.93 -10.06
CA LEU A 34 13.27 -9.18 -9.56
C LEU A 34 12.60 -7.87 -9.17
N ALA A 35 11.77 -7.34 -10.06
CA ALA A 35 11.07 -6.07 -9.94
C ALA A 35 9.54 -6.21 -10.05
N THR A 36 8.96 -7.25 -9.47
CA THR A 36 7.54 -7.64 -9.65
C THR A 36 6.55 -6.74 -8.93
N GLY A 37 7.02 -5.85 -8.04
CA GLY A 37 6.16 -5.04 -7.18
C GLY A 37 5.52 -5.86 -6.04
N GLN A 38 4.86 -5.17 -5.10
CA GLN A 38 4.27 -5.81 -3.93
C GLN A 38 2.96 -6.56 -4.20
N GLY A 39 2.33 -6.34 -5.36
CA GLY A 39 1.09 -7.01 -5.74
C GLY A 39 1.26 -8.48 -6.17
N ALA A 40 2.48 -8.90 -6.50
CA ALA A 40 2.81 -10.26 -6.93
C ALA A 40 3.01 -11.18 -5.70
N ARG A 41 1.92 -11.48 -4.99
CA ARG A 41 1.95 -12.23 -3.71
C ARG A 41 2.41 -13.67 -3.88
N ASP A 42 2.02 -14.31 -4.96
CA ASP A 42 2.49 -15.63 -5.37
C ASP A 42 4.02 -15.70 -5.45
N THR A 43 4.65 -14.63 -5.91
CA THR A 43 6.11 -14.55 -5.97
C THR A 43 6.74 -14.67 -4.58
N TYR A 44 6.19 -14.05 -3.52
CA TYR A 44 6.74 -14.17 -2.17
C TYR A 44 6.65 -15.62 -1.64
N HIS A 45 5.54 -16.32 -1.91
CA HIS A 45 5.40 -17.73 -1.55
C HIS A 45 6.43 -18.57 -2.28
N ILE A 46 6.60 -18.40 -3.58
CA ILE A 46 7.62 -19.10 -4.37
C ILE A 46 9.03 -18.86 -3.81
N LEU A 47 9.37 -17.60 -3.52
CA LEU A 47 10.67 -17.22 -2.97
C LEU A 47 10.91 -17.83 -1.58
N TYR A 48 9.87 -17.88 -0.75
CA TYR A 48 9.92 -18.53 0.56
C TYR A 48 10.16 -20.03 0.45
N ASP A 49 9.41 -20.71 -0.43
CA ASP A 49 9.47 -22.15 -0.64
C ASP A 49 10.83 -22.60 -1.18
N ILE A 50 11.48 -21.82 -2.03
CA ILE A 50 12.86 -22.10 -2.50
C ILE A 50 13.93 -21.67 -1.50
N GLY A 51 13.54 -21.20 -0.29
CA GLY A 51 14.45 -20.95 0.82
C GLY A 51 15.17 -19.60 0.78
N LEU A 52 14.66 -18.60 0.04
CA LEU A 52 15.19 -17.24 0.14
C LEU A 52 14.96 -16.66 1.54
N GLU A 53 15.86 -15.79 1.95
CA GLU A 53 15.74 -15.08 3.22
C GLU A 53 14.77 -13.91 3.09
N LEU A 54 13.58 -14.11 3.65
CA LEU A 54 12.52 -13.11 3.73
C LEU A 54 12.39 -12.60 5.16
N LEU A 55 12.30 -11.30 5.34
CA LEU A 55 12.13 -10.66 6.64
C LEU A 55 10.79 -9.93 6.71
N PRO A 56 10.08 -9.99 7.86
CA PRO A 56 8.89 -9.17 8.06
C PRO A 56 9.30 -7.70 8.09
N LYS A 57 8.48 -6.85 7.47
CA LYS A 57 8.69 -5.40 7.40
C LYS A 57 7.44 -4.68 7.85
N ALA A 58 7.60 -3.64 8.66
CA ALA A 58 6.50 -2.76 9.04
C ALA A 58 5.91 -2.07 7.80
N PHE A 59 4.60 -1.92 7.81
CA PHE A 59 3.81 -1.26 6.78
C PHE A 59 2.68 -0.44 7.43
N ALA A 60 1.72 0.06 6.66
CA ALA A 60 0.56 0.74 7.22
C ALA A 60 -0.69 0.37 6.45
N VAL A 61 -1.83 0.38 7.13
CA VAL A 61 -3.14 0.11 6.54
C VAL A 61 -4.18 1.10 7.04
N GLY A 62 -5.22 1.30 6.26
CA GLY A 62 -6.30 2.21 6.66
C GLY A 62 -7.38 2.35 5.61
N VAL A 63 -7.78 3.60 5.36
CA VAL A 63 -8.90 3.96 4.48
C VAL A 63 -8.50 5.10 3.55
N ARG A 64 -9.21 5.25 2.43
CA ARG A 64 -9.20 6.48 1.62
C ARG A 64 -10.23 7.46 2.16
N ILE A 65 -9.82 8.69 2.42
CA ILE A 65 -10.70 9.79 2.78
C ILE A 65 -10.86 10.73 1.58
N GLU A 66 -12.09 11.15 1.32
CA GLU A 66 -12.45 12.10 0.26
C GLU A 66 -13.06 13.36 0.86
N HIS A 67 -12.59 14.51 0.39
CA HIS A 67 -13.09 15.83 0.71
C HIS A 67 -13.40 16.62 -0.56
N PRO A 68 -14.30 17.63 -0.54
CA PRO A 68 -14.38 18.58 -1.62
C PRO A 68 -13.02 19.23 -1.87
N ARG A 69 -12.57 19.25 -3.13
CA ARG A 69 -11.29 19.89 -3.50
C ARG A 69 -11.21 21.32 -3.01
N GLU A 70 -12.29 22.09 -3.17
CA GLU A 70 -12.34 23.49 -2.74
C GLU A 70 -12.09 23.67 -1.23
N LEU A 71 -12.54 22.74 -0.40
CA LEU A 71 -12.29 22.78 1.04
C LEU A 71 -10.80 22.69 1.31
N ILE A 72 -10.12 21.75 0.65
CA ILE A 72 -8.67 21.56 0.80
C ILE A 72 -7.92 22.77 0.26
N ASP A 73 -8.30 23.26 -0.94
CA ASP A 73 -7.69 24.45 -1.55
C ASP A 73 -7.81 25.68 -0.63
N ARG A 74 -9.00 25.93 -0.09
CA ARG A 74 -9.22 27.05 0.86
C ARG A 74 -8.46 26.89 2.18
N SER A 75 -8.37 25.66 2.68
CA SER A 75 -7.64 25.41 3.93
C SER A 75 -6.13 25.62 3.78
N GLN A 76 -5.59 25.36 2.60
CA GLN A 76 -4.16 25.48 2.32
C GLN A 76 -3.76 26.87 1.79
N TYR A 77 -4.58 27.45 0.92
CA TYR A 77 -4.24 28.69 0.21
C TYR A 77 -4.99 29.94 0.72
N GLY A 78 -5.98 29.75 1.61
CA GLY A 78 -6.79 30.86 2.14
C GLY A 78 -7.51 31.64 1.02
N GLU A 79 -7.33 32.96 0.99
CA GLU A 79 -7.90 33.83 -0.01
C GLU A 79 -7.37 33.63 -1.44
N PHE A 80 -6.20 32.94 -1.58
CA PHE A 80 -5.60 32.64 -2.88
C PHE A 80 -6.09 31.34 -3.49
N ALA A 81 -7.03 30.61 -2.87
CA ALA A 81 -7.50 29.29 -3.34
C ALA A 81 -8.02 29.27 -4.79
N SER A 82 -8.53 30.39 -5.29
CA SER A 82 -9.01 30.55 -6.68
C SER A 82 -7.97 31.13 -7.65
N HIS A 83 -6.71 31.32 -7.20
CA HIS A 83 -5.69 31.93 -8.05
C HIS A 83 -5.31 31.03 -9.22
N PRO A 84 -5.36 31.47 -10.48
CA PRO A 84 -5.24 30.60 -11.67
C PRO A 84 -3.87 29.96 -11.84
N ARG A 85 -2.84 30.43 -11.13
CA ARG A 85 -1.49 29.85 -11.14
C ARG A 85 -1.27 28.79 -10.04
N LEU A 86 -2.22 28.63 -9.12
CA LEU A 86 -2.22 27.59 -8.11
C LEU A 86 -3.04 26.40 -8.62
N GLY A 87 -2.47 25.22 -8.56
CA GLY A 87 -3.21 23.98 -8.83
C GLY A 87 -3.98 23.52 -7.59
N ALA A 88 -4.61 22.36 -7.68
CA ALA A 88 -5.24 21.73 -6.51
C ALA A 88 -4.22 21.52 -5.38
N ALA A 89 -4.60 21.87 -4.17
CA ALA A 89 -3.73 21.87 -3.01
C ALA A 89 -3.39 20.44 -2.54
N GLU A 90 -2.17 20.28 -2.06
CA GLU A 90 -1.68 19.05 -1.44
C GLU A 90 -1.52 19.24 0.08
N TYR A 91 -1.56 18.13 0.83
CA TYR A 91 -1.27 18.13 2.26
C TYR A 91 -0.52 16.88 2.68
N HIS A 92 0.27 17.01 3.74
CA HIS A 92 0.91 15.92 4.45
C HIS A 92 0.61 16.08 5.94
N LEU A 93 -0.07 15.08 6.50
CA LEU A 93 -0.50 15.08 7.90
C LEU A 93 0.05 13.84 8.59
N ALA A 94 0.58 14.02 9.79
CA ALA A 94 1.06 12.92 10.60
C ALA A 94 0.81 13.21 12.09
N ASP A 95 0.42 12.19 12.83
CA ASP A 95 0.22 12.26 14.27
C ASP A 95 0.50 10.89 14.91
N LYS A 96 0.27 10.77 16.21
CA LYS A 96 0.37 9.53 16.96
C LYS A 96 -0.97 9.18 17.60
N ALA A 97 -1.40 7.95 17.46
CA ALA A 97 -2.48 7.34 18.20
C ALA A 97 -1.87 6.36 19.22
N GLY A 98 -1.70 6.82 20.46
CA GLY A 98 -0.91 6.07 21.44
C GLY A 98 0.55 5.93 21.00
N ASN A 99 1.00 4.69 20.84
CA ASN A 99 2.37 4.35 20.41
C ASN A 99 2.50 4.08 18.90
N ARG A 100 1.45 4.33 18.10
CA ARG A 100 1.43 4.07 16.66
C ARG A 100 1.41 5.36 15.85
N GLY A 101 2.15 5.38 14.76
CA GLY A 101 2.05 6.44 13.77
C GLY A 101 0.73 6.37 13.00
N VAL A 102 0.09 7.53 12.82
CA VAL A 102 -1.07 7.72 11.93
C VAL A 102 -0.73 8.86 11.00
N TYR A 103 -0.90 8.66 9.69
CA TYR A 103 -0.49 9.68 8.73
C TYR A 103 -1.32 9.62 7.44
N SER A 104 -1.33 10.75 6.72
CA SER A 104 -1.82 10.79 5.35
C SER A 104 -0.77 10.23 4.40
N PHE A 105 -1.20 9.44 3.43
CA PHE A 105 -0.32 8.83 2.45
C PHE A 105 -0.91 8.94 1.05
N CYS A 106 -0.04 9.06 0.03
CA CYS A 106 -0.45 9.11 -1.38
C CYS A 106 -1.65 10.03 -1.62
N MET A 107 -1.55 11.30 -1.18
CA MET A 107 -2.57 12.31 -1.40
C MET A 107 -2.72 12.60 -2.89
N CYS A 108 -3.95 12.60 -3.36
CA CYS A 108 -4.35 12.80 -4.75
C CYS A 108 -5.22 14.05 -4.87
N PRO A 109 -4.62 15.22 -5.13
CA PRO A 109 -5.36 16.48 -5.28
C PRO A 109 -6.22 16.43 -6.54
N GLY A 110 -7.47 16.89 -6.43
CA GLY A 110 -8.43 16.87 -7.54
C GLY A 110 -8.48 15.49 -8.22
N GLY A 111 -8.64 14.44 -7.43
CA GLY A 111 -8.56 13.05 -7.89
C GLY A 111 -9.69 12.16 -7.38
N VAL A 112 -9.65 10.92 -7.77
CA VAL A 112 -10.67 9.91 -7.49
C VAL A 112 -10.09 8.73 -6.72
N VAL A 113 -10.93 8.02 -5.97
CA VAL A 113 -10.59 6.72 -5.39
C VAL A 113 -10.77 5.65 -6.47
N VAL A 114 -9.80 4.75 -6.58
CA VAL A 114 -9.75 3.70 -7.59
C VAL A 114 -9.63 2.32 -6.97
N ALA A 115 -10.13 1.30 -7.68
CA ALA A 115 -9.91 -0.09 -7.32
C ALA A 115 -8.47 -0.52 -7.64
N SER A 116 -7.84 -1.21 -6.69
CA SER A 116 -6.46 -1.71 -6.81
C SER A 116 -6.32 -3.18 -6.41
N SER A 117 -7.43 -3.93 -6.39
CA SER A 117 -7.44 -5.36 -6.10
C SER A 117 -6.75 -6.16 -7.19
N SER A 118 -5.99 -7.18 -6.81
CA SER A 118 -5.32 -8.10 -7.74
C SER A 118 -5.65 -9.57 -7.48
N GLY A 119 -6.43 -9.86 -6.43
CA GLY A 119 -6.84 -11.20 -6.05
C GLY A 119 -8.36 -11.37 -6.05
N PRO A 120 -8.85 -12.61 -6.07
CA PRO A 120 -10.27 -12.90 -5.93
C PRO A 120 -10.77 -12.56 -4.52
N GLU A 121 -12.02 -12.12 -4.42
CA GLU A 121 -12.68 -11.82 -3.15
C GLU A 121 -11.90 -10.82 -2.26
N GLN A 122 -11.26 -9.83 -2.87
CA GLN A 122 -10.49 -8.80 -2.18
C GLN A 122 -10.89 -7.42 -2.68
N VAL A 123 -11.07 -6.46 -1.78
CA VAL A 123 -11.23 -5.04 -2.10
C VAL A 123 -10.04 -4.28 -1.57
N VAL A 124 -9.38 -3.57 -2.48
CA VAL A 124 -8.28 -2.67 -2.18
C VAL A 124 -8.56 -1.34 -2.85
N THR A 125 -8.45 -0.27 -2.08
CA THR A 125 -8.59 1.09 -2.58
C THR A 125 -7.22 1.74 -2.78
N ASN A 126 -7.14 2.63 -3.75
CA ASN A 126 -6.02 3.54 -3.97
C ASN A 126 -6.57 4.88 -4.48
N GLY A 127 -5.73 5.87 -4.66
CA GLY A 127 -6.11 7.16 -5.24
C GLY A 127 -5.39 7.44 -6.54
N MET A 128 -6.01 8.27 -7.37
CA MET A 128 -5.42 8.72 -8.61
C MET A 128 -5.89 10.12 -8.95
N SER A 129 -4.97 11.00 -9.33
CA SER A 129 -5.27 12.27 -9.97
C SER A 129 -4.98 12.21 -11.46
N ARG A 130 -5.86 12.80 -12.26
CA ARG A 130 -5.51 13.10 -13.65
C ARG A 130 -4.51 14.24 -13.70
N HIS A 131 -3.88 14.44 -14.83
CA HIS A 131 -2.92 15.54 -15.01
C HIS A 131 -3.53 16.93 -14.68
N ALA A 132 -4.78 17.14 -15.05
CA ALA A 132 -5.49 18.41 -14.78
C ALA A 132 -5.80 18.65 -13.30
N ARG A 133 -5.89 17.57 -12.46
CA ARG A 133 -6.22 17.64 -11.03
C ARG A 133 -7.51 18.44 -10.76
N ASP A 134 -8.52 18.26 -11.59
CA ASP A 134 -9.75 19.07 -11.67
C ASP A 134 -11.01 18.34 -11.24
N GLU A 135 -10.88 17.14 -10.67
CA GLU A 135 -12.03 16.42 -10.11
C GLU A 135 -12.61 17.16 -8.89
N GLN A 136 -13.88 16.86 -8.58
CA GLN A 136 -14.61 17.55 -7.50
C GLN A 136 -14.02 17.30 -6.11
N ASN A 137 -13.47 16.09 -5.90
CA ASN A 137 -12.88 15.71 -4.65
C ASN A 137 -11.35 15.71 -4.74
N SER A 138 -10.72 15.89 -3.58
CA SER A 138 -9.35 15.47 -3.32
C SER A 138 -9.38 14.29 -2.36
N ASN A 139 -8.45 13.34 -2.47
CA ASN A 139 -8.42 12.19 -1.57
C ASN A 139 -7.01 11.87 -1.08
N ALA A 140 -6.92 11.20 0.06
CA ALA A 140 -5.68 10.63 0.58
C ALA A 140 -5.97 9.35 1.35
N ALA A 141 -4.99 8.46 1.47
CA ALA A 141 -5.05 7.41 2.45
C ALA A 141 -4.81 7.98 3.85
N ILE A 142 -5.56 7.52 4.85
CA ILE A 142 -5.29 7.71 6.27
C ILE A 142 -4.95 6.35 6.83
N VAL A 143 -3.70 6.17 7.21
CA VAL A 143 -3.16 4.86 7.52
C VAL A 143 -2.50 4.83 8.89
N VAL A 144 -2.58 3.67 9.51
CA VAL A 144 -2.03 3.35 10.84
C VAL A 144 -0.90 2.36 10.66
N GLN A 145 0.18 2.58 11.38
CA GLN A 145 1.34 1.69 11.37
C GLN A 145 0.98 0.30 11.89
N VAL A 146 1.43 -0.72 11.17
CA VAL A 146 1.33 -2.15 11.47
C VAL A 146 2.73 -2.76 11.49
N ASP A 147 3.00 -3.63 12.44
CA ASP A 147 4.27 -4.34 12.54
C ASP A 147 4.07 -5.80 13.02
N SER A 148 5.17 -6.52 13.21
CA SER A 148 5.14 -7.96 13.56
C SER A 148 4.42 -8.32 14.86
N ARG A 149 4.00 -7.37 15.66
CA ARG A 149 3.16 -7.59 16.87
C ARG A 149 1.68 -7.80 16.54
N ASP A 150 1.27 -7.46 15.33
CA ASP A 150 -0.13 -7.35 14.92
C ASP A 150 -0.62 -8.56 14.12
N TYR A 151 0.28 -9.44 13.71
CA TYR A 151 -0.05 -10.58 12.84
C TYR A 151 0.76 -11.84 13.22
N THR A 152 0.43 -12.96 12.58
CA THR A 152 1.04 -14.25 12.83
C THR A 152 2.56 -14.20 12.62
N VAL A 153 3.31 -14.86 13.51
CA VAL A 153 4.77 -14.93 13.44
C VAL A 153 5.20 -15.58 12.13
N GLY A 154 6.13 -14.93 11.43
CA GLY A 154 6.72 -15.44 10.19
C GLY A 154 6.95 -14.33 9.16
N PRO A 155 7.77 -14.59 8.15
CA PRO A 155 8.11 -13.59 7.14
C PRO A 155 6.92 -13.18 6.26
N LEU A 156 5.93 -14.05 6.09
CA LEU A 156 4.74 -13.82 5.27
C LEU A 156 3.52 -13.38 6.07
N GLY A 157 3.58 -13.34 7.41
CA GLY A 157 2.42 -12.99 8.26
C GLY A 157 1.81 -11.62 7.95
N GLY A 158 2.62 -10.67 7.48
CA GLY A 158 2.11 -9.37 7.02
C GLY A 158 1.30 -9.45 5.72
N LEU A 159 1.61 -10.39 4.83
CA LEU A 159 0.79 -10.67 3.64
C LEU A 159 -0.56 -11.25 4.04
N ASP A 160 -0.56 -12.25 4.93
CA ASP A 160 -1.79 -12.87 5.43
C ASP A 160 -2.69 -11.84 6.10
N PHE A 161 -2.10 -10.93 6.89
CA PHE A 161 -2.84 -9.83 7.52
C PHE A 161 -3.50 -8.92 6.47
N GLN A 162 -2.76 -8.51 5.43
CA GLN A 162 -3.33 -7.71 4.34
C GLN A 162 -4.48 -8.43 3.65
N GLU A 163 -4.32 -9.73 3.35
CA GLU A 163 -5.37 -10.53 2.70
C GLU A 163 -6.63 -10.65 3.55
N GLN A 164 -6.47 -10.82 4.86
CA GLN A 164 -7.60 -10.90 5.79
C GLN A 164 -8.45 -9.62 5.78
N ILE A 165 -7.82 -8.45 5.87
CA ILE A 165 -8.56 -7.17 5.86
C ILE A 165 -9.13 -6.84 4.47
N GLU A 166 -8.46 -7.20 3.38
CA GLU A 166 -8.94 -7.03 2.02
C GLU A 166 -10.18 -7.90 1.74
N ARG A 167 -10.16 -9.13 2.25
CA ARG A 167 -11.32 -10.05 2.17
C ARG A 167 -12.47 -9.59 3.07
N ALA A 168 -12.17 -9.14 4.30
CA ALA A 168 -13.19 -8.57 5.17
C ALA A 168 -13.86 -7.34 4.53
N ALA A 169 -13.09 -6.47 3.86
CA ALA A 169 -13.64 -5.35 3.10
C ALA A 169 -14.51 -5.80 1.91
N TYR A 170 -14.12 -6.87 1.20
CA TYR A 170 -14.94 -7.44 0.12
C TYR A 170 -16.32 -7.87 0.61
N TYR A 171 -16.39 -8.62 1.70
CA TYR A 171 -17.68 -9.05 2.25
C TYR A 171 -18.48 -7.89 2.86
N ALA A 172 -17.84 -6.96 3.54
CA ALA A 172 -18.49 -5.75 4.06
C ALA A 172 -19.02 -4.83 2.95
N GLY A 173 -18.41 -4.88 1.75
CA GLY A 173 -18.82 -4.18 0.55
C GLY A 173 -20.00 -4.83 -0.19
N GLY A 174 -20.37 -6.07 0.16
CA GLY A 174 -21.49 -6.80 -0.49
C GLY A 174 -21.08 -8.01 -1.31
N GLY A 175 -19.78 -8.32 -1.44
CA GLY A 175 -19.28 -9.51 -2.11
C GLY A 175 -19.23 -9.41 -3.65
N ASP A 176 -19.18 -8.21 -4.18
CA ASP A 176 -19.22 -7.93 -5.63
C ASP A 176 -18.20 -6.86 -6.09
N PHE A 177 -17.12 -6.66 -5.31
CA PHE A 177 -16.10 -5.63 -5.51
C PHE A 177 -16.57 -4.18 -5.29
N THR A 178 -17.79 -3.92 -4.85
CA THR A 178 -18.11 -2.63 -4.23
C THR A 178 -17.33 -2.48 -2.94
N ALA A 179 -16.88 -1.27 -2.63
CA ALA A 179 -16.09 -1.03 -1.44
C ALA A 179 -16.96 -0.60 -0.25
N PRO A 180 -16.69 -1.07 0.97
CA PRO A 180 -17.36 -0.57 2.16
C PRO A 180 -16.95 0.87 2.43
N ALA A 181 -17.95 1.74 2.67
CA ALA A 181 -17.72 3.16 2.91
C ALA A 181 -18.74 3.74 3.88
N GLU A 182 -18.31 4.77 4.61
CA GLU A 182 -19.20 5.56 5.48
C GLU A 182 -18.76 7.02 5.55
N ARG A 183 -19.60 7.87 6.14
CA ARG A 183 -19.24 9.25 6.40
C ARG A 183 -18.30 9.35 7.60
N VAL A 184 -17.38 10.29 7.54
CA VAL A 184 -16.45 10.58 8.64
C VAL A 184 -17.19 10.86 9.94
N GLY A 185 -18.27 11.64 9.91
CA GLY A 185 -19.04 11.93 11.12
C GLY A 185 -19.67 10.71 11.77
N ASP A 186 -20.15 9.73 10.99
CA ASP A 186 -20.73 8.49 11.53
C ASP A 186 -19.60 7.62 12.12
N PHE A 187 -18.47 7.50 11.44
CA PHE A 187 -17.28 6.78 11.92
C PHE A 187 -16.73 7.34 13.23
N LEU A 188 -16.55 8.67 13.32
CA LEU A 188 -16.02 9.32 14.52
C LEU A 188 -16.92 9.09 15.74
N ARG A 189 -18.24 9.04 15.56
CA ARG A 189 -19.24 8.82 16.61
C ARG A 189 -19.54 7.34 16.85
N LYS A 190 -18.95 6.42 16.08
CA LYS A 190 -19.28 4.98 16.08
C LYS A 190 -20.79 4.76 15.87
N ALA A 191 -21.40 5.56 15.04
CA ALA A 191 -22.83 5.51 14.76
C ALA A 191 -23.13 4.62 13.54
N ALA A 192 -24.38 4.21 13.40
CA ALA A 192 -24.82 3.49 12.20
C ALA A 192 -24.62 4.36 10.94
N PRO A 193 -24.05 3.81 9.86
CA PRO A 193 -23.77 4.57 8.64
C PRO A 193 -25.04 5.15 8.01
N LYS A 194 -25.06 6.44 7.77
CA LYS A 194 -26.15 7.17 7.10
C LYS A 194 -25.90 7.33 5.62
N ALA A 195 -26.89 7.84 4.88
CA ALA A 195 -26.73 8.16 3.47
C ALA A 195 -25.63 9.22 3.27
N PHE A 196 -24.86 9.10 2.17
CA PHE A 196 -23.83 10.07 1.81
C PHE A 196 -24.47 11.44 1.55
N GLY A 197 -23.85 12.47 2.09
CA GLY A 197 -24.30 13.85 2.04
C GLY A 197 -23.80 14.62 0.81
N SER A 198 -23.16 15.75 1.05
CA SER A 198 -22.62 16.64 0.02
C SER A 198 -21.43 16.05 -0.72
N VAL A 199 -20.59 15.26 -0.05
CA VAL A 199 -19.45 14.54 -0.68
C VAL A 199 -19.95 13.24 -1.27
N LYS A 200 -19.74 13.05 -2.58
CA LYS A 200 -20.08 11.81 -3.27
C LYS A 200 -18.83 10.95 -3.41
N PRO A 201 -18.89 9.67 -3.00
CA PRO A 201 -17.76 8.77 -3.16
C PRO A 201 -17.44 8.58 -4.65
N THR A 202 -16.14 8.52 -4.99
CA THR A 202 -15.67 8.45 -6.37
C THR A 202 -15.22 7.05 -6.79
N TYR A 203 -15.19 6.08 -5.89
CA TYR A 203 -14.80 4.71 -6.19
C TYR A 203 -15.70 4.09 -7.26
N ARG A 204 -15.12 3.78 -8.41
CA ARG A 204 -15.86 3.46 -9.65
C ARG A 204 -16.70 2.18 -9.61
N PRO A 205 -16.23 1.06 -9.03
CA PRO A 205 -17.09 -0.12 -8.89
C PRO A 205 -18.34 0.13 -8.05
N GLY A 206 -18.37 1.22 -7.30
CA GLY A 206 -19.44 1.57 -6.38
C GLY A 206 -19.07 1.33 -4.93
N VAL A 207 -19.84 1.94 -4.01
CA VAL A 207 -19.65 1.78 -2.59
C VAL A 207 -20.91 1.24 -1.91
N CYS A 208 -20.71 0.37 -0.92
CA CYS A 208 -21.74 -0.09 0.00
C CYS A 208 -21.61 0.67 1.32
N ARG A 209 -22.73 1.19 1.84
CA ARG A 209 -22.73 1.81 3.18
C ARG A 209 -22.54 0.73 4.25
N SER A 210 -21.40 0.77 4.91
CA SER A 210 -20.99 -0.26 5.85
C SER A 210 -20.25 0.37 7.03
N ASN A 211 -20.43 -0.19 8.21
CA ASN A 211 -19.67 0.19 9.39
C ASN A 211 -18.23 -0.36 9.25
N LEU A 212 -17.24 0.52 9.06
CA LEU A 212 -15.86 0.11 8.83
C LEU A 212 -15.18 -0.54 10.02
N TYR A 213 -15.72 -0.39 11.23
CA TYR A 213 -15.28 -1.17 12.39
C TYR A 213 -15.49 -2.69 12.22
N GLN A 214 -16.33 -3.11 11.26
CA GLN A 214 -16.56 -4.54 10.99
C GLN A 214 -15.51 -5.17 10.07
N CYS A 215 -14.78 -4.37 9.30
CA CYS A 215 -13.77 -4.87 8.36
C CYS A 215 -12.33 -4.45 8.68
N LEU A 216 -12.14 -3.55 9.63
CA LEU A 216 -10.83 -3.12 10.08
C LEU A 216 -10.56 -3.63 11.50
N PRO A 217 -9.31 -4.02 11.83
CA PRO A 217 -8.93 -4.30 13.21
C PRO A 217 -9.18 -3.11 14.13
N ASP A 218 -9.54 -3.34 15.38
CA ASP A 218 -9.88 -2.29 16.35
C ASP A 218 -8.79 -1.23 16.49
N PHE A 219 -7.52 -1.64 16.57
CA PHE A 219 -6.41 -0.70 16.71
C PHE A 219 -6.23 0.21 15.47
N VAL A 220 -6.59 -0.31 14.28
CA VAL A 220 -6.56 0.47 13.03
C VAL A 220 -7.70 1.48 13.03
N SER A 221 -8.92 1.03 13.35
CA SER A 221 -10.11 1.89 13.40
C SER A 221 -9.94 3.02 14.43
N GLU A 222 -9.48 2.69 15.64
CA GLU A 222 -9.22 3.69 16.68
C GLU A 222 -8.06 4.63 16.30
N GLY A 223 -7.02 4.10 15.65
CA GLY A 223 -5.93 4.91 15.12
C GLY A 223 -6.42 5.92 14.07
N ILE A 224 -7.22 5.48 13.11
CA ILE A 224 -7.83 6.35 12.08
C ILE A 224 -8.71 7.42 12.74
N ARG A 225 -9.55 7.03 13.70
CA ARG A 225 -10.43 7.96 14.43
C ARG A 225 -9.63 9.05 15.14
N ALA A 226 -8.58 8.68 15.87
CA ALA A 226 -7.69 9.62 16.54
C ALA A 226 -6.97 10.53 15.52
N GLY A 227 -6.47 9.94 14.42
CA GLY A 227 -5.79 10.67 13.34
C GLY A 227 -6.70 11.71 12.68
N ILE A 228 -7.89 11.34 12.25
CA ILE A 228 -8.84 12.27 11.62
C ILE A 228 -9.16 13.43 12.57
N THR A 229 -9.41 13.14 13.86
CA THR A 229 -9.68 14.18 14.87
C THR A 229 -8.47 15.13 15.06
N ALA A 230 -7.26 14.59 15.09
CA ALA A 230 -6.05 15.40 15.21
C ALA A 230 -5.79 16.24 13.94
N PHE A 231 -6.07 15.69 12.77
CA PHE A 231 -5.90 16.37 11.49
C PHE A 231 -6.92 17.49 11.29
N GLY A 232 -8.16 17.34 11.79
CA GLY A 232 -9.16 18.43 11.80
C GLY A 232 -8.71 19.67 12.54
N ARG A 233 -7.82 19.55 13.53
CA ARG A 233 -7.21 20.69 14.23
C ARG A 233 -6.14 21.41 13.42
N ARG A 234 -5.51 20.73 12.47
CA ARG A 234 -4.43 21.28 11.63
C ARG A 234 -4.92 21.76 10.28
N LEU A 235 -5.88 21.05 9.71
CA LEU A 235 -6.50 21.38 8.43
C LEU A 235 -8.01 21.53 8.67
N LYS A 236 -8.46 22.78 8.70
CA LYS A 236 -9.84 23.13 9.05
C LYS A 236 -10.84 22.45 8.11
N GLY A 237 -11.77 21.69 8.70
CA GLY A 237 -12.79 20.94 7.98
C GLY A 237 -12.36 19.54 7.52
N PHE A 238 -11.15 19.08 7.88
CA PHE A 238 -10.71 17.71 7.57
C PHE A 238 -11.61 16.66 8.21
N ASP A 239 -12.13 16.91 9.40
CA ASP A 239 -13.03 16.07 10.17
C ASP A 239 -14.52 16.37 9.91
N MET A 240 -14.86 17.03 8.79
CA MET A 240 -16.24 17.35 8.45
C MET A 240 -17.10 16.08 8.36
N ASP A 241 -18.33 16.17 8.85
CA ASP A 241 -19.26 15.04 8.94
C ASP A 241 -19.51 14.34 7.61
N ASP A 242 -19.59 15.09 6.51
CA ASP A 242 -19.93 14.59 5.18
C ASP A 242 -18.73 14.08 4.37
N ALA A 243 -17.48 14.26 4.83
CA ALA A 243 -16.34 13.60 4.20
C ALA A 243 -16.58 12.09 4.18
N VAL A 244 -16.11 11.43 3.14
CA VAL A 244 -16.33 9.99 2.94
C VAL A 244 -15.05 9.23 3.17
N ILE A 245 -15.13 8.13 3.89
CA ILE A 245 -14.05 7.15 4.03
C ILE A 245 -14.45 5.83 3.38
N THR A 246 -13.53 5.29 2.59
CA THR A 246 -13.70 4.04 1.83
C THR A 246 -12.58 3.07 2.20
N ALA A 247 -12.89 1.83 2.56
CA ALA A 247 -11.91 0.81 2.96
C ALA A 247 -11.72 -0.23 1.84
N VAL A 248 -10.57 -0.85 1.76
CA VAL A 248 -9.40 -0.76 2.62
C VAL A 248 -8.18 -0.30 1.81
N GLU A 249 -7.40 0.59 2.35
CA GLU A 249 -6.06 0.91 1.85
C GLU A 249 -5.05 0.02 2.58
N SER A 250 -4.64 -1.08 1.96
CA SER A 250 -3.79 -2.11 2.58
C SER A 250 -2.38 -2.15 2.03
N ARG A 251 -2.17 -1.58 0.83
CA ARG A 251 -0.93 -1.78 0.05
C ARG A 251 -0.08 -0.51 -0.01
N THR A 252 0.19 0.09 1.13
CA THR A 252 1.05 1.29 1.22
C THR A 252 2.52 0.99 0.97
N SER A 253 2.98 -0.20 1.38
CA SER A 253 4.32 -0.72 1.10
C SER A 253 4.34 -2.25 1.29
N SER A 254 5.38 -2.90 0.75
CA SER A 254 5.55 -4.35 0.94
C SER A 254 5.67 -4.69 2.43
N PRO A 255 4.92 -5.68 2.94
CA PRO A 255 5.07 -6.19 4.29
C PRO A 255 6.25 -7.14 4.46
N VAL A 256 6.96 -7.43 3.37
CA VAL A 256 8.10 -8.34 3.30
C VAL A 256 9.31 -7.62 2.74
N ARG A 257 10.49 -7.94 3.27
CA ARG A 257 11.78 -7.57 2.69
C ARG A 257 12.50 -8.83 2.23
N ILE A 258 12.91 -8.85 0.97
CA ILE A 258 13.78 -9.89 0.43
C ILE A 258 15.21 -9.48 0.75
N GLN A 259 15.89 -10.25 1.60
CA GLN A 259 17.23 -9.88 2.07
C GLN A 259 18.25 -9.91 0.94
N ARG A 260 19.03 -8.84 0.82
CA ARG A 260 20.12 -8.71 -0.15
C ARG A 260 21.42 -8.26 0.55
N ASP A 261 22.56 -8.59 -0.07
CA ASP A 261 23.88 -8.19 0.35
C ASP A 261 24.22 -6.74 -0.07
N GLU A 262 25.45 -6.33 0.17
CA GLU A 262 25.95 -4.98 -0.18
C GLU A 262 26.01 -4.73 -1.69
N GLU A 263 26.10 -5.79 -2.49
CA GLU A 263 26.10 -5.73 -3.96
C GLU A 263 24.66 -5.75 -4.54
N GLY A 264 23.64 -5.85 -3.68
CA GLY A 264 22.23 -5.90 -4.05
C GLY A 264 21.75 -7.29 -4.47
N CYS A 265 22.56 -8.31 -4.35
CA CYS A 265 22.22 -9.68 -4.66
C CYS A 265 21.48 -10.34 -3.49
N ALA A 266 20.53 -11.23 -3.77
CA ALA A 266 19.83 -11.99 -2.72
C ALA A 266 20.83 -12.84 -1.92
N THR A 267 20.76 -12.79 -0.57
CA THR A 267 21.76 -13.41 0.33
C THR A 267 21.94 -14.92 0.14
N ARG A 268 20.92 -15.62 -0.39
CA ARG A 268 20.95 -17.08 -0.58
C ARG A 268 20.92 -17.53 -2.04
N MET A 269 20.89 -16.62 -2.99
CA MET A 269 20.83 -16.95 -4.41
C MET A 269 21.64 -15.93 -5.23
N LYS A 270 22.83 -16.33 -5.65
CA LYS A 270 23.68 -15.50 -6.51
C LYS A 270 23.03 -15.27 -7.87
N GLY A 271 23.14 -14.04 -8.37
CA GLY A 271 22.58 -13.63 -9.64
C GLY A 271 21.11 -13.24 -9.57
N LEU A 272 20.45 -13.34 -8.41
CA LEU A 272 19.11 -12.81 -8.20
C LEU A 272 19.20 -11.44 -7.50
N TYR A 273 18.65 -10.40 -8.11
CA TYR A 273 18.69 -9.02 -7.63
C TYR A 273 17.29 -8.48 -7.33
N PRO A 274 16.80 -8.63 -6.07
CA PRO A 274 15.51 -8.08 -5.67
C PRO A 274 15.58 -6.56 -5.60
N VAL A 275 14.60 -5.86 -6.22
CA VAL A 275 14.64 -4.39 -6.35
C VAL A 275 13.27 -3.76 -6.19
N GLY A 276 13.26 -2.53 -5.72
CA GLY A 276 12.09 -1.67 -5.64
C GLY A 276 11.15 -1.99 -4.49
N GLU A 277 9.89 -1.63 -4.67
CA GLU A 277 8.86 -1.73 -3.63
C GLU A 277 8.56 -3.17 -3.24
N GLY A 278 8.44 -4.08 -4.21
CA GLY A 278 8.22 -5.49 -3.95
C GLY A 278 9.34 -6.15 -3.18
N ALA A 279 10.59 -5.74 -3.38
CA ALA A 279 11.72 -6.23 -2.61
C ALA A 279 11.80 -5.63 -1.18
N GLY A 280 10.96 -4.64 -0.85
CA GLY A 280 10.90 -4.02 0.46
C GLY A 280 11.91 -2.88 0.69
N TYR A 281 12.54 -2.36 -0.38
CA TYR A 281 13.55 -1.28 -0.30
C TYR A 281 13.03 0.09 -0.74
N ALA A 282 11.81 0.15 -1.24
CA ALA A 282 11.15 1.39 -1.64
C ALA A 282 9.70 1.43 -1.15
N GLY A 283 9.13 2.62 -1.04
CA GLY A 283 7.73 2.83 -0.63
C GLY A 283 6.95 3.74 -1.59
N GLY A 284 7.36 3.79 -2.87
CA GLY A 284 6.67 4.57 -3.89
C GLY A 284 7.41 4.56 -5.22
N ILE A 285 6.79 5.15 -6.25
CA ILE A 285 7.24 5.09 -7.65
C ILE A 285 8.67 5.62 -7.81
N VAL A 286 8.94 6.83 -7.32
CA VAL A 286 10.25 7.47 -7.47
C VAL A 286 11.34 6.72 -6.71
N SER A 287 11.07 6.33 -5.45
CA SER A 287 12.05 5.59 -4.65
C SER A 287 12.33 4.19 -5.22
N ALA A 288 11.31 3.53 -5.83
CA ALA A 288 11.50 2.25 -6.51
C ALA A 288 12.38 2.41 -7.77
N ALA A 289 12.18 3.48 -8.53
CA ALA A 289 13.02 3.79 -9.68
C ALA A 289 14.47 4.10 -9.26
N VAL A 290 14.66 4.86 -8.19
CA VAL A 290 15.99 5.16 -7.63
C VAL A 290 16.69 3.88 -7.18
N ASP A 291 16.01 3.00 -6.43
CA ASP A 291 16.58 1.72 -6.00
C ASP A 291 17.00 0.86 -7.21
N GLY A 292 16.18 0.82 -8.27
CA GLY A 292 16.50 0.10 -9.52
C GLY A 292 17.73 0.66 -10.22
N ILE A 293 17.83 1.99 -10.30
CA ILE A 293 18.99 2.66 -10.90
C ILE A 293 20.25 2.39 -10.07
N CYS A 294 20.18 2.57 -8.76
CA CYS A 294 21.30 2.29 -7.84
C CYS A 294 21.79 0.86 -8.01
N LEU A 295 20.88 -0.12 -8.05
CA LEU A 295 21.24 -1.52 -8.24
C LEU A 295 22.01 -1.73 -9.53
N LEU A 296 21.56 -1.16 -10.67
CA LEU A 296 22.23 -1.29 -11.96
C LEU A 296 23.64 -0.69 -11.99
N TYR A 297 23.88 0.38 -11.22
CA TYR A 297 25.20 1.01 -11.11
C TYR A 297 26.15 0.25 -10.19
N THR A 298 25.63 -0.45 -9.16
CA THR A 298 26.45 -1.19 -8.19
C THR A 298 26.65 -2.66 -8.58
N SER A 299 25.75 -3.22 -9.39
CA SER A 299 25.88 -4.60 -9.88
C SER A 299 27.02 -4.71 -10.90
N PRO A 300 27.85 -5.78 -10.85
CA PRO A 300 28.89 -6.00 -11.87
C PRO A 300 28.26 -6.04 -13.26
N SER A 301 28.72 -5.20 -14.15
CA SER A 301 28.27 -5.20 -15.53
C SER A 301 28.60 -6.56 -16.18
N PRO A 302 27.76 -7.10 -17.08
CA PRO A 302 28.11 -8.27 -17.87
C PRO A 302 29.44 -8.15 -18.63
N ARG A 303 29.91 -6.91 -18.83
CA ARG A 303 31.24 -6.62 -19.40
C ARG A 303 32.38 -6.84 -18.40
N ASP A 304 32.11 -6.61 -17.08
CA ASP A 304 33.10 -6.78 -16.02
C ASP A 304 33.26 -8.25 -15.62
N MET A 305 32.23 -9.08 -15.86
CA MET A 305 32.26 -10.53 -15.60
C MET A 305 33.03 -11.33 -16.65
N ARG A 306 33.56 -10.71 -17.67
CA ARG A 306 34.37 -11.34 -18.75
C ARG A 306 35.88 -11.19 -18.56
N ARG A 307 36.35 -10.77 -17.39
CA ARG A 307 37.78 -10.74 -17.04
C ARG A 307 38.18 -11.82 -16.09
#